data_a34ecf50fac3f197bc6901a8c410c768
#
_entry.id   a34ecf50fac3f197bc6901a8c410c768
#
_cell.length_a   1.000
_cell.length_b   1.000
_cell.length_c   1.000
_cell.angle_alpha   90.00
_cell.angle_beta   90.00
_cell.angle_gamma   90.00
#
_symmetry.space_group_name_H-M   'P 1'
#
loop_
_entity.id
_entity.type
_entity.pdbx_description
1 polymer ?
#
loop_
_entity_poly.entity_id
_entity_poly.type
_entity_poly.pdbx_seq_one_letter_code
_entity_poly.pdbx_strand_id
1 'polypeptide(L)'
;MIKTSPICSSVIVSLMGLMLLISGGCEEKIEVAEPKKEIKIDLTGPQPKVVVEEPLHEFGNMEVGETLKHDFVIRNDGEGPLTLIKDRSTCKCTMADFEEREVPPGESTTITLEWIGKAEDPNFSQAAYIKTNDNTAKEIALTVAGRVDKTFEITPAGIWNLGELNRDKPTSFSGKITSRVLEDFEFKEAESSNPLVSVNVIPMTPEQLKEDDVKAGYLIEGEVKPNNEIGEFEASVTLKGKAKGEEQNGYFTINGFYSGPIQIVGPAGWKATEMLLVMGRFEKEAGKSFNLSMFLRDNENGPVEVLDVKADPDFFTFDMTKDENFKAENRERYKMKIAVKPDAPPLNFDRDNPARIEVTTNNPLIGKMNFKIHILSY
;
A
#
# COMPACT_ATOMS: atom_id res chain seq x y z
N MET A 1 12.66 2.37 -25.03
CA MET A 1 13.63 1.81 -24.05
C MET A 1 13.64 0.30 -24.24
N ILE A 2 14.75 -0.23 -24.71
CA ILE A 2 14.93 -1.66 -25.03
C ILE A 2 15.38 -2.36 -23.76
N LYS A 3 14.62 -3.36 -23.29
CA LYS A 3 15.03 -4.27 -22.21
C LYS A 3 15.62 -5.53 -22.81
N THR A 4 16.91 -5.72 -22.64
CA THR A 4 17.61 -6.97 -22.95
C THR A 4 17.74 -7.82 -21.69
N SER A 5 17.34 -9.09 -21.76
CA SER A 5 17.63 -10.11 -20.75
C SER A 5 18.60 -11.13 -21.35
N PRO A 6 19.78 -11.37 -20.78
CA PRO A 6 20.66 -12.45 -21.27
C PRO A 6 20.37 -13.75 -20.51
N ILE A 7 20.12 -14.83 -21.25
CA ILE A 7 20.16 -16.20 -20.74
C ILE A 7 21.53 -16.76 -21.06
N CYS A 8 22.38 -16.93 -20.04
CA CYS A 8 23.69 -17.59 -20.16
C CYS A 8 23.58 -18.99 -19.54
N SER A 9 23.60 -20.03 -20.37
CA SER A 9 23.75 -21.42 -19.90
C SER A 9 25.22 -21.84 -20.02
N SER A 10 25.88 -22.04 -18.90
CA SER A 10 27.22 -22.63 -18.85
C SER A 10 27.13 -24.13 -18.64
N VAL A 11 27.61 -24.90 -19.62
CA VAL A 11 27.89 -26.34 -19.47
C VAL A 11 29.37 -26.50 -19.23
N ILE A 12 29.75 -26.97 -18.05
CA ILE A 12 31.14 -27.36 -17.72
C ILE A 12 31.31 -28.84 -18.05
N VAL A 13 32.10 -29.15 -19.06
CA VAL A 13 32.66 -30.50 -19.25
C VAL A 13 34.14 -30.40 -19.07
N SER A 14 34.65 -31.07 -18.03
CA SER A 14 36.05 -31.23 -17.74
C SER A 14 36.59 -32.46 -18.51
N LEU A 15 37.50 -32.23 -19.48
CA LEU A 15 38.52 -33.22 -19.85
C LEU A 15 39.74 -32.48 -20.38
N MET A 16 40.91 -32.96 -19.95
CA MET A 16 42.23 -32.47 -20.24
C MET A 16 42.54 -32.39 -21.72
N GLY A 17 43.09 -31.28 -22.13
CA GLY A 17 43.98 -31.23 -23.30
C GLY A 17 43.47 -30.42 -24.50
N LEU A 18 44.16 -29.34 -24.73
CA LEU A 18 44.19 -28.51 -25.93
C LEU A 18 43.23 -27.31 -25.95
N MET A 19 43.81 -26.18 -25.62
CA MET A 19 43.20 -24.85 -25.61
C MET A 19 42.93 -24.39 -27.04
N LEU A 20 41.69 -24.53 -27.52
CA LEU A 20 41.17 -23.81 -28.67
C LEU A 20 40.16 -22.75 -28.15
N LEU A 21 40.58 -21.51 -28.23
CA LEU A 21 39.68 -20.36 -27.98
C LEU A 21 38.66 -20.31 -29.14
N ILE A 22 37.47 -20.81 -28.87
CA ILE A 22 36.32 -20.54 -29.76
C ILE A 22 35.65 -19.29 -29.14
N SER A 23 35.81 -18.16 -29.79
CA SER A 23 35.05 -16.96 -29.55
C SER A 23 33.61 -17.21 -30.06
N GLY A 24 32.71 -17.65 -29.17
CA GLY A 24 31.28 -17.69 -29.42
C GLY A 24 30.74 -16.27 -29.44
N GLY A 25 30.56 -15.73 -30.64
CA GLY A 25 29.82 -14.48 -30.83
C GLY A 25 28.36 -14.73 -30.49
N CYS A 26 27.82 -13.98 -29.54
CA CYS A 26 26.38 -13.85 -29.36
C CYS A 26 25.84 -13.11 -30.60
N GLU A 27 25.14 -13.78 -31.47
CA GLU A 27 24.29 -13.12 -32.46
C GLU A 27 23.09 -12.49 -31.74
N GLU A 28 23.16 -11.19 -31.55
CA GLU A 28 22.02 -10.37 -31.13
C GLU A 28 21.02 -10.37 -32.31
N LYS A 29 19.90 -11.09 -32.18
CA LYS A 29 18.78 -10.94 -33.12
C LYS A 29 18.26 -9.53 -33.00
N ILE A 30 18.68 -8.68 -33.93
CA ILE A 30 18.05 -7.38 -34.17
C ILE A 30 16.67 -7.70 -34.75
N GLU A 31 15.63 -7.55 -33.94
CA GLU A 31 14.25 -7.53 -34.43
C GLU A 31 14.11 -6.26 -35.28
N VAL A 32 14.24 -6.45 -36.59
CA VAL A 32 14.01 -5.38 -37.57
C VAL A 32 12.51 -5.08 -37.53
N ALA A 33 12.16 -3.89 -37.01
CA ALA A 33 10.78 -3.42 -37.07
C ALA A 33 10.31 -3.45 -38.51
N GLU A 34 9.19 -4.13 -38.77
CA GLU A 34 8.58 -4.16 -40.09
C GLU A 34 8.36 -2.73 -40.61
N PRO A 35 8.65 -2.45 -41.91
CA PRO A 35 8.46 -1.11 -42.46
C PRO A 35 6.97 -0.72 -42.33
N LYS A 36 6.72 0.41 -41.70
CA LYS A 36 5.36 0.96 -41.56
C LYS A 36 4.77 1.13 -42.96
N LYS A 37 3.60 0.52 -43.18
CA LYS A 37 2.88 0.58 -44.44
C LYS A 37 2.46 2.06 -44.68
N GLU A 38 2.90 2.60 -45.82
CA GLU A 38 2.56 3.98 -46.22
C GLU A 38 1.28 3.97 -47.06
N ILE A 39 0.35 4.85 -46.77
CA ILE A 39 -0.85 5.06 -47.60
C ILE A 39 -0.51 6.01 -48.73
N LYS A 40 -0.80 5.57 -49.95
CA LYS A 40 -0.74 6.44 -51.15
C LYS A 40 -2.02 7.28 -51.22
N ILE A 41 -1.90 8.58 -51.20
CA ILE A 41 -3.00 9.52 -51.42
C ILE A 41 -3.02 9.87 -52.90
N ASP A 42 -4.09 9.46 -53.59
CA ASP A 42 -4.33 9.84 -54.99
C ASP A 42 -5.28 11.02 -55.04
N LEU A 43 -4.81 12.13 -55.56
CA LEU A 43 -5.57 13.39 -55.65
C LEU A 43 -6.29 13.55 -57.02
N THR A 44 -6.17 12.56 -57.92
CA THR A 44 -6.65 12.71 -59.29
C THR A 44 -8.03 12.06 -59.56
N GLY A 45 -8.51 11.23 -58.64
CA GLY A 45 -9.79 10.50 -58.73
C GLY A 45 -10.86 10.99 -57.74
N PRO A 46 -11.99 10.23 -57.63
CA PRO A 46 -12.97 10.44 -56.58
C PRO A 46 -12.33 10.33 -55.20
N GLN A 47 -12.58 11.28 -54.34
CA GLN A 47 -11.93 11.38 -53.05
C GLN A 47 -12.72 10.67 -51.94
N PRO A 48 -12.08 9.91 -51.07
CA PRO A 48 -12.70 9.41 -49.86
C PRO A 48 -12.92 10.54 -48.85
N LYS A 49 -13.88 10.34 -47.93
CA LYS A 49 -14.09 11.23 -46.80
C LYS A 49 -14.42 10.43 -45.54
N VAL A 50 -13.48 10.35 -44.64
CA VAL A 50 -13.66 9.64 -43.37
C VAL A 50 -14.51 10.42 -42.42
N VAL A 51 -15.49 9.77 -41.77
CA VAL A 51 -16.34 10.32 -40.72
C VAL A 51 -16.38 9.33 -39.58
N VAL A 52 -16.08 9.80 -38.36
CA VAL A 52 -16.28 9.09 -37.11
C VAL A 52 -17.20 9.95 -36.26
N GLU A 53 -18.46 9.47 -36.02
CA GLU A 53 -19.47 10.26 -35.32
C GLU A 53 -19.12 10.45 -33.82
N GLU A 54 -18.61 9.38 -33.19
CA GLU A 54 -18.21 9.39 -31.78
C GLU A 54 -16.74 8.89 -31.67
N PRO A 55 -15.74 9.76 -31.81
CA PRO A 55 -14.33 9.37 -31.76
C PRO A 55 -13.83 9.14 -30.32
N LEU A 56 -14.60 9.48 -29.30
CA LEU A 56 -14.34 9.28 -27.87
C LEU A 56 -15.49 8.49 -27.26
N HIS A 57 -15.15 7.41 -26.56
CA HIS A 57 -16.10 6.64 -25.75
C HIS A 57 -15.68 6.63 -24.27
N GLU A 58 -16.63 6.98 -23.38
CA GLU A 58 -16.44 6.97 -21.94
C GLU A 58 -16.94 5.63 -21.36
N PHE A 59 -16.03 4.78 -20.86
CA PHE A 59 -16.41 3.55 -20.16
C PHE A 59 -17.00 3.78 -18.78
N GLY A 60 -16.81 4.98 -18.20
CA GLY A 60 -17.18 5.26 -16.82
C GLY A 60 -16.24 4.59 -15.83
N ASN A 61 -16.79 4.11 -14.70
CA ASN A 61 -16.03 3.42 -13.66
C ASN A 61 -15.92 1.92 -13.97
N MET A 62 -14.71 1.41 -14.01
CA MET A 62 -14.41 -0.01 -14.20
C MET A 62 -13.48 -0.53 -13.11
N GLU A 63 -13.52 -1.83 -12.88
CA GLU A 63 -12.68 -2.49 -11.87
C GLU A 63 -11.29 -2.83 -12.41
N VAL A 64 -10.29 -2.82 -11.51
CA VAL A 64 -8.95 -3.34 -11.86
C VAL A 64 -9.06 -4.79 -12.33
N GLY A 65 -8.51 -5.07 -13.51
CA GLY A 65 -8.56 -6.38 -14.16
C GLY A 65 -9.74 -6.57 -15.11
N GLU A 66 -10.72 -5.68 -15.11
CA GLU A 66 -11.86 -5.72 -16.03
C GLU A 66 -11.41 -5.39 -17.47
N THR A 67 -12.03 -6.08 -18.42
CA THR A 67 -11.82 -5.86 -19.86
C THR A 67 -13.10 -5.29 -20.45
N LEU A 68 -13.00 -4.10 -21.02
CA LEU A 68 -14.11 -3.47 -21.72
C LEU A 68 -13.79 -3.31 -23.20
N LYS A 69 -14.85 -3.30 -24.02
CA LYS A 69 -14.79 -3.18 -25.48
C LYS A 69 -15.76 -2.12 -25.96
N HIS A 70 -15.34 -1.39 -27.00
CA HIS A 70 -16.24 -0.47 -27.69
C HIS A 70 -16.04 -0.55 -29.19
N ASP A 71 -17.13 -0.48 -29.92
CA ASP A 71 -17.22 -0.56 -31.38
C ASP A 71 -17.37 0.84 -31.97
N PHE A 72 -16.29 1.36 -32.56
CA PHE A 72 -16.31 2.63 -33.28
C PHE A 72 -16.79 2.44 -34.72
N VAL A 73 -17.82 3.17 -35.11
CA VAL A 73 -18.33 3.16 -36.48
C VAL A 73 -17.60 4.22 -37.31
N ILE A 74 -16.96 3.80 -38.39
CA ILE A 74 -16.26 4.66 -39.34
C ILE A 74 -17.01 4.59 -40.67
N ARG A 75 -17.42 5.73 -41.15
CA ARG A 75 -18.17 5.86 -42.43
C ARG A 75 -17.34 6.57 -43.48
N ASN A 76 -17.52 6.14 -44.74
CA ASN A 76 -16.98 6.82 -45.89
C ASN A 76 -18.05 7.70 -46.56
N ASP A 77 -18.03 9.00 -46.30
CA ASP A 77 -18.95 9.98 -46.92
C ASP A 77 -18.38 10.59 -48.22
N GLY A 78 -17.33 9.98 -48.76
CA GLY A 78 -16.69 10.41 -50.00
C GLY A 78 -17.24 9.65 -51.23
N GLU A 79 -16.69 9.97 -52.37
CA GLU A 79 -17.01 9.34 -53.67
C GLU A 79 -15.97 8.29 -54.10
N GLY A 80 -14.80 8.25 -53.40
CA GLY A 80 -13.72 7.26 -53.61
C GLY A 80 -13.64 6.25 -52.49
N PRO A 81 -12.97 5.11 -52.69
CA PRO A 81 -12.78 4.10 -51.64
C PRO A 81 -11.87 4.63 -50.52
N LEU A 82 -12.31 4.47 -49.26
CA LEU A 82 -11.55 4.85 -48.08
C LEU A 82 -10.69 3.67 -47.60
N THR A 83 -9.38 3.87 -47.56
CA THR A 83 -8.42 2.91 -46.99
C THR A 83 -8.08 3.28 -45.58
N LEU A 84 -8.21 2.33 -44.67
CA LEU A 84 -7.86 2.44 -43.27
C LEU A 84 -6.70 1.51 -42.94
N ILE A 85 -5.64 2.00 -42.32
CA ILE A 85 -4.47 1.19 -41.88
C ILE A 85 -4.19 1.46 -40.42
N LYS A 86 -4.05 0.40 -39.62
CA LYS A 86 -3.59 0.47 -38.23
C LYS A 86 -2.21 1.11 -38.17
N ASP A 87 -2.03 2.12 -37.30
CA ASP A 87 -0.72 2.76 -37.11
C ASP A 87 -0.16 2.47 -35.73
N ARG A 88 -0.62 3.19 -34.72
CA ARG A 88 -0.09 3.12 -33.35
C ARG A 88 -1.22 3.21 -32.31
N SER A 89 -0.90 2.80 -31.09
CA SER A 89 -1.76 3.06 -29.93
C SER A 89 -0.92 3.64 -28.78
N THR A 90 -1.54 4.44 -27.91
CA THR A 90 -0.87 5.01 -26.73
C THR A 90 -0.63 3.97 -25.64
N CYS A 91 -1.33 2.85 -25.71
CA CYS A 91 -1.19 1.73 -24.79
C CYS A 91 -1.26 0.39 -25.50
N LYS A 92 -1.30 -0.69 -24.73
CA LYS A 92 -1.60 -2.04 -25.19
C LYS A 92 -3.11 -2.24 -25.46
N CYS A 93 -3.80 -1.22 -25.99
CA CYS A 93 -5.14 -1.44 -26.54
C CYS A 93 -5.01 -2.40 -27.72
N THR A 94 -5.72 -3.48 -27.65
CA THR A 94 -5.78 -4.41 -28.77
C THR A 94 -6.87 -3.93 -29.71
N MET A 95 -6.48 -3.48 -30.90
CA MET A 95 -7.41 -3.43 -32.04
C MET A 95 -7.54 -4.88 -32.48
N ALA A 96 -8.62 -5.51 -32.02
CA ALA A 96 -8.88 -6.90 -32.39
C ALA A 96 -9.15 -6.99 -33.90
N ASP A 97 -8.46 -7.88 -34.57
CA ASP A 97 -8.69 -8.28 -35.98
C ASP A 97 -8.71 -7.14 -37.01
N PHE A 98 -7.94 -6.06 -36.79
CA PHE A 98 -7.83 -4.97 -37.73
C PHE A 98 -6.37 -4.63 -38.05
N GLU A 99 -5.94 -4.83 -39.30
CA GLU A 99 -4.65 -4.36 -39.81
C GLU A 99 -4.86 -3.35 -40.94
N GLU A 100 -5.67 -3.70 -41.95
CA GLU A 100 -6.03 -2.87 -43.08
C GLU A 100 -7.47 -3.17 -43.53
N ARG A 101 -8.20 -2.14 -43.93
CA ARG A 101 -9.56 -2.27 -44.45
C ARG A 101 -9.88 -1.22 -45.50
N GLU A 102 -10.60 -1.61 -46.56
CA GLU A 102 -11.18 -0.70 -47.53
C GLU A 102 -12.68 -0.55 -47.25
N VAL A 103 -13.18 0.69 -47.26
CA VAL A 103 -14.58 1.03 -47.07
C VAL A 103 -15.09 1.69 -48.32
N PRO A 104 -16.03 1.08 -49.10
CA PRO A 104 -16.63 1.66 -50.29
C PRO A 104 -17.34 2.99 -50.01
N PRO A 105 -17.53 3.84 -51.03
CA PRO A 105 -18.30 5.07 -50.92
C PRO A 105 -19.71 4.83 -50.37
N GLY A 106 -20.10 5.61 -49.33
CA GLY A 106 -21.41 5.54 -48.68
C GLY A 106 -21.57 4.39 -47.68
N GLU A 107 -20.56 3.52 -47.53
CA GLU A 107 -20.57 2.40 -46.58
C GLU A 107 -19.89 2.75 -45.26
N SER A 108 -20.07 1.86 -44.27
CA SER A 108 -19.46 1.96 -42.96
C SER A 108 -18.74 0.69 -42.55
N THR A 109 -17.76 0.81 -41.68
CA THR A 109 -17.08 -0.30 -41.02
C THR A 109 -17.00 -0.06 -39.52
N THR A 110 -16.81 -1.14 -38.78
CA THR A 110 -16.64 -1.08 -37.31
C THR A 110 -15.21 -1.47 -36.93
N ILE A 111 -14.61 -0.71 -36.04
CA ILE A 111 -13.32 -1.04 -35.42
C ILE A 111 -13.52 -1.13 -33.93
N THR A 112 -13.25 -2.31 -33.36
CA THR A 112 -13.39 -2.60 -31.93
C THR A 112 -12.09 -2.26 -31.22
N LEU A 113 -12.16 -1.41 -30.21
CA LEU A 113 -11.10 -1.25 -29.22
C LEU A 113 -11.41 -2.05 -27.97
N GLU A 114 -10.46 -2.86 -27.54
CA GLU A 114 -10.50 -3.62 -26.30
C GLU A 114 -9.41 -3.08 -25.36
N TRP A 115 -9.78 -2.82 -24.11
CA TRP A 115 -8.85 -2.32 -23.10
C TRP A 115 -9.05 -3.02 -21.76
N ILE A 116 -7.93 -3.27 -21.03
CA ILE A 116 -7.89 -3.91 -19.72
C ILE A 116 -7.31 -2.91 -18.73
N GLY A 117 -8.05 -2.58 -17.68
CA GLY A 117 -7.60 -1.77 -16.55
C GLY A 117 -6.66 -2.53 -15.63
N LYS A 118 -5.35 -2.51 -15.86
CA LYS A 118 -4.36 -3.32 -15.10
C LYS A 118 -4.01 -2.77 -13.73
N ALA A 119 -4.26 -1.51 -13.49
CA ALA A 119 -3.98 -0.80 -12.24
C ALA A 119 -4.97 0.35 -12.08
N GLU A 120 -5.09 0.85 -10.86
CA GLU A 120 -5.88 2.06 -10.58
C GLU A 120 -5.39 3.22 -11.45
N ASP A 121 -6.34 3.88 -12.09
CA ASP A 121 -6.11 5.09 -12.88
C ASP A 121 -7.37 5.96 -12.81
N PRO A 122 -7.36 7.05 -12.05
CA PRO A 122 -8.55 7.88 -11.86
C PRO A 122 -9.00 8.63 -13.13
N ASN A 123 -8.16 8.71 -14.15
CA ASN A 123 -8.42 9.47 -15.37
C ASN A 123 -7.69 8.84 -16.56
N PHE A 124 -7.99 7.57 -16.87
CA PHE A 124 -7.36 7.00 -18.04
C PHE A 124 -7.93 7.57 -19.33
N SER A 125 -7.08 7.74 -20.31
CA SER A 125 -7.44 8.08 -21.68
C SER A 125 -6.46 7.42 -22.63
N GLN A 126 -6.98 6.56 -23.51
CA GLN A 126 -6.18 5.73 -24.39
C GLN A 126 -6.69 5.83 -25.82
N ALA A 127 -5.78 6.06 -26.76
CA ALA A 127 -6.12 6.25 -28.15
C ALA A 127 -5.44 5.23 -29.08
N ALA A 128 -6.18 4.77 -30.06
CA ALA A 128 -5.69 4.05 -31.22
C ALA A 128 -5.73 4.96 -32.43
N TYR A 129 -4.64 5.02 -33.18
CA TYR A 129 -4.47 5.87 -34.33
C TYR A 129 -4.53 5.03 -35.61
N ILE A 130 -5.31 5.50 -36.56
CA ILE A 130 -5.56 4.85 -37.82
C ILE A 130 -5.22 5.82 -38.94
N LYS A 131 -4.35 5.42 -39.85
CA LYS A 131 -4.05 6.20 -41.05
C LYS A 131 -5.15 6.01 -42.08
N THR A 132 -5.41 7.06 -42.85
CA THR A 132 -6.42 7.07 -43.93
C THR A 132 -5.83 7.66 -45.21
N ASN A 133 -6.44 7.32 -46.35
CA ASN A 133 -6.15 7.98 -47.60
C ASN A 133 -7.00 9.23 -47.88
N ASP A 134 -7.79 9.68 -46.89
CA ASP A 134 -8.47 10.97 -46.93
C ASP A 134 -7.44 12.10 -46.78
N ASN A 135 -7.32 12.96 -47.79
CA ASN A 135 -6.35 14.06 -47.78
C ASN A 135 -6.63 15.09 -46.69
N THR A 136 -7.88 15.21 -46.23
CA THR A 136 -8.31 16.15 -45.19
C THR A 136 -8.17 15.59 -43.79
N ALA A 137 -8.12 14.28 -43.63
CA ALA A 137 -8.01 13.58 -42.34
C ALA A 137 -7.11 12.34 -42.47
N LYS A 138 -5.81 12.56 -42.71
CA LYS A 138 -4.79 11.53 -42.94
C LYS A 138 -4.61 10.55 -41.79
N GLU A 139 -5.04 10.95 -40.59
CA GLU A 139 -5.03 10.15 -39.37
C GLU A 139 -6.28 10.47 -38.57
N ILE A 140 -6.94 9.44 -38.04
CA ILE A 140 -8.02 9.55 -37.07
C ILE A 140 -7.58 8.91 -35.75
N ALA A 141 -8.07 9.42 -34.63
CA ALA A 141 -7.87 8.87 -33.31
C ALA A 141 -9.21 8.33 -32.79
N LEU A 142 -9.22 7.07 -32.37
CA LEU A 142 -10.33 6.46 -31.63
C LEU A 142 -9.92 6.36 -30.17
N THR A 143 -10.66 7.02 -29.28
CA THR A 143 -10.27 7.19 -27.88
C THR A 143 -11.27 6.51 -26.96
N VAL A 144 -10.76 5.76 -25.99
CA VAL A 144 -11.53 5.26 -24.84
C VAL A 144 -11.01 5.92 -23.58
N ALA A 145 -11.92 6.33 -22.71
CA ALA A 145 -11.58 7.02 -21.46
C ALA A 145 -12.46 6.51 -20.31
N GLY A 146 -12.09 6.87 -19.09
CA GLY A 146 -12.85 6.49 -17.90
C GLY A 146 -11.99 6.50 -16.65
N ARG A 147 -12.40 5.69 -15.68
CA ARG A 147 -11.74 5.54 -14.39
C ARG A 147 -11.60 4.06 -14.03
N VAL A 148 -10.44 3.67 -13.51
CA VAL A 148 -10.19 2.32 -12.99
C VAL A 148 -10.03 2.40 -11.49
N ASP A 149 -10.91 1.74 -10.77
CA ASP A 149 -10.90 1.69 -9.31
C ASP A 149 -10.71 0.24 -8.81
N LYS A 150 -10.28 0.09 -7.57
CA LYS A 150 -10.35 -1.19 -6.86
C LYS A 150 -11.79 -1.61 -6.63
N THR A 151 -11.99 -2.89 -6.35
CA THR A 151 -13.29 -3.45 -5.93
C THR A 151 -13.91 -2.64 -4.78
N PHE A 152 -13.08 -2.31 -3.79
CA PHE A 152 -13.42 -1.42 -2.68
C PHE A 152 -12.18 -0.72 -2.13
N GLU A 153 -12.42 0.36 -1.40
CA GLU A 153 -11.37 1.15 -0.73
C GLU A 153 -11.74 1.39 0.73
N ILE A 154 -10.75 1.29 1.62
CA ILE A 154 -10.88 1.67 3.03
C ILE A 154 -10.20 3.03 3.22
N THR A 155 -10.93 3.98 3.79
CA THR A 155 -10.42 5.33 4.09
C THR A 155 -10.57 5.64 5.58
N PRO A 156 -9.50 6.05 6.28
CA PRO A 156 -8.12 6.19 5.82
C PRO A 156 -7.48 4.86 5.40
N ALA A 157 -6.53 4.92 4.45
CA ALA A 157 -5.84 3.73 3.99
C ALA A 157 -4.78 3.25 5.01
N GLY A 158 -4.68 1.95 5.22
CA GLY A 158 -3.60 1.30 5.96
C GLY A 158 -3.63 1.52 7.47
N ILE A 159 -2.77 2.39 8.02
CA ILE A 159 -2.61 2.58 9.46
C ILE A 159 -3.35 3.82 9.95
N TRP A 160 -4.24 3.63 10.91
CA TRP A 160 -5.01 4.69 11.57
C TRP A 160 -4.33 5.09 12.88
N ASN A 161 -3.56 6.18 12.83
CA ASN A 161 -2.83 6.67 13.98
C ASN A 161 -3.74 7.54 14.86
N LEU A 162 -4.08 7.04 16.03
CA LEU A 162 -4.93 7.72 17.02
C LEU A 162 -4.14 8.66 17.96
N GLY A 163 -2.79 8.60 17.89
CA GLY A 163 -1.95 9.38 18.77
C GLY A 163 -2.02 8.94 20.24
N GLU A 164 -2.17 9.88 21.15
CA GLU A 164 -2.31 9.60 22.58
C GLU A 164 -3.72 9.08 22.90
N LEU A 165 -3.78 7.86 23.43
CA LEU A 165 -5.02 7.20 23.85
C LEU A 165 -5.39 7.64 25.27
N ASN A 166 -6.68 7.86 25.50
CA ASN A 166 -7.17 8.29 26.81
C ASN A 166 -7.26 7.08 27.76
N ARG A 167 -6.78 7.25 28.99
CA ARG A 167 -6.76 6.19 30.00
C ARG A 167 -8.07 6.08 30.79
N ASP A 168 -8.89 7.13 30.80
CA ASP A 168 -10.12 7.21 31.58
C ASP A 168 -11.39 7.08 30.76
N LYS A 169 -11.29 7.38 29.46
CA LYS A 169 -12.43 7.40 28.52
C LYS A 169 -12.06 6.67 27.24
N PRO A 170 -13.02 6.05 26.55
CA PRO A 170 -12.78 5.49 25.24
C PRO A 170 -12.26 6.55 24.26
N THR A 171 -11.33 6.15 23.39
CA THR A 171 -10.86 6.96 22.26
C THR A 171 -11.56 6.48 21.00
N SER A 172 -12.40 7.33 20.41
CA SER A 172 -13.17 7.00 19.21
C SER A 172 -12.33 7.17 17.94
N PHE A 173 -12.64 6.37 16.94
CA PHE A 173 -12.10 6.49 15.60
C PHE A 173 -13.20 6.23 14.57
N SER A 174 -13.03 6.75 13.35
CA SER A 174 -13.97 6.53 12.27
C SER A 174 -13.29 6.49 10.92
N GLY A 175 -13.93 5.82 10.00
CA GLY A 175 -13.53 5.72 8.61
C GLY A 175 -14.68 5.18 7.76
N LYS A 176 -14.37 4.75 6.56
CA LYS A 176 -15.36 4.17 5.65
C LYS A 176 -14.74 3.12 4.74
N ILE A 177 -15.55 2.18 4.29
CA ILE A 177 -15.26 1.25 3.21
C ILE A 177 -16.27 1.47 2.10
N THR A 178 -15.79 1.77 0.90
CA THR A 178 -16.64 2.20 -0.22
C THR A 178 -16.27 1.50 -1.52
N SER A 179 -17.24 1.39 -2.44
CA SER A 179 -17.02 0.93 -3.80
C SER A 179 -17.62 1.90 -4.83
N ARG A 180 -16.81 2.26 -5.85
CA ARG A 180 -17.25 3.02 -7.02
C ARG A 180 -17.71 2.13 -8.16
N VAL A 181 -17.36 0.85 -8.12
CA VAL A 181 -17.62 -0.10 -9.22
C VAL A 181 -18.77 -1.05 -8.92
N LEU A 182 -19.00 -1.40 -7.66
CA LEU A 182 -20.03 -2.36 -7.25
C LEU A 182 -21.20 -1.70 -6.52
N GLU A 183 -22.41 -2.14 -6.87
CA GLU A 183 -23.64 -1.89 -6.11
C GLU A 183 -23.92 -3.05 -5.13
N ASP A 184 -23.58 -4.28 -5.54
CA ASP A 184 -23.69 -5.50 -4.70
C ASP A 184 -22.40 -5.70 -3.90
N PHE A 185 -22.36 -5.05 -2.75
CA PHE A 185 -21.21 -4.97 -1.87
C PHE A 185 -21.71 -4.91 -0.43
N GLU A 186 -21.30 -5.87 0.41
CA GLU A 186 -21.80 -6.01 1.76
C GLU A 186 -20.67 -6.28 2.75
N PHE A 187 -20.53 -5.41 3.77
CA PHE A 187 -19.65 -5.61 4.90
C PHE A 187 -20.43 -5.45 6.20
N LYS A 188 -20.48 -6.48 7.05
CA LYS A 188 -21.33 -6.51 8.25
C LYS A 188 -20.60 -6.83 9.53
N GLU A 189 -19.46 -7.48 9.44
CA GLU A 189 -18.72 -7.97 10.59
C GLU A 189 -17.32 -7.36 10.64
N ALA A 190 -16.87 -7.06 11.85
CA ALA A 190 -15.52 -6.60 12.12
C ALA A 190 -14.92 -7.40 13.26
N GLU A 191 -13.70 -7.88 13.09
CA GLU A 191 -12.93 -8.57 14.12
C GLU A 191 -11.65 -7.80 14.42
N SER A 192 -11.33 -7.64 15.69
CA SER A 192 -10.09 -7.01 16.14
C SER A 192 -9.18 -8.04 16.81
N SER A 193 -7.86 -7.91 16.55
CA SER A 193 -6.83 -8.69 17.25
C SER A 193 -6.67 -8.31 18.72
N ASN A 194 -7.27 -7.17 19.14
CA ASN A 194 -7.17 -6.66 20.51
C ASN A 194 -8.57 -6.48 21.11
N PRO A 195 -8.88 -7.09 22.26
CA PRO A 195 -10.21 -7.03 22.90
C PRO A 195 -10.60 -5.63 23.43
N LEU A 196 -9.65 -4.70 23.48
CA LEU A 196 -9.91 -3.31 23.85
C LEU A 196 -10.54 -2.52 22.69
N VAL A 197 -10.51 -3.04 21.45
CA VAL A 197 -11.09 -2.38 20.28
C VAL A 197 -12.46 -2.95 19.99
N SER A 198 -13.44 -2.07 19.88
CA SER A 198 -14.76 -2.37 19.31
C SER A 198 -14.94 -1.64 17.99
N VAL A 199 -15.56 -2.31 17.00
CA VAL A 199 -15.81 -1.75 15.66
C VAL A 199 -17.22 -2.08 15.24
N ASN A 200 -17.94 -1.07 14.73
CA ASN A 200 -19.25 -1.20 14.11
C ASN A 200 -19.14 -0.82 12.63
N VAL A 201 -19.87 -1.54 11.80
CA VAL A 201 -19.96 -1.30 10.36
C VAL A 201 -21.43 -0.93 10.05
N ILE A 202 -21.66 0.29 9.56
CA ILE A 202 -22.98 0.89 9.41
C ILE A 202 -23.18 1.26 7.93
N PRO A 203 -24.26 0.81 7.27
CA PRO A 203 -24.53 1.19 5.88
C PRO A 203 -24.61 2.72 5.71
N MET A 204 -23.99 3.25 4.66
CA MET A 204 -24.09 4.65 4.29
C MET A 204 -25.49 4.98 3.75
N THR A 205 -25.97 6.20 4.03
CA THR A 205 -27.23 6.67 3.46
C THR A 205 -27.09 7.05 1.98
N PRO A 206 -28.17 7.11 1.20
CA PRO A 206 -28.11 7.53 -0.20
C PRO A 206 -27.46 8.91 -0.40
N GLU A 207 -27.66 9.83 0.56
CA GLU A 207 -27.07 11.17 0.53
C GLU A 207 -25.53 11.09 0.68
N GLN A 208 -25.05 10.26 1.62
CA GLN A 208 -23.63 10.04 1.85
C GLN A 208 -22.95 9.35 0.65
N LEU A 209 -23.62 8.36 0.04
CA LEU A 209 -23.11 7.70 -1.16
C LEU A 209 -22.95 8.69 -2.31
N LYS A 210 -23.93 9.59 -2.48
CA LYS A 210 -23.88 10.63 -3.50
C LYS A 210 -22.80 11.68 -3.24
N GLU A 211 -22.62 12.09 -1.98
CA GLU A 211 -21.58 13.05 -1.57
C GLU A 211 -20.18 12.51 -1.85
N ASP A 212 -19.95 11.24 -1.58
CA ASP A 212 -18.67 10.56 -1.80
C ASP A 212 -18.44 10.06 -3.24
N ASP A 213 -19.45 10.20 -4.11
CA ASP A 213 -19.43 9.70 -5.50
C ASP A 213 -19.10 8.19 -5.56
N VAL A 214 -19.83 7.40 -4.77
CA VAL A 214 -19.68 5.95 -4.67
C VAL A 214 -21.01 5.24 -4.87
N LYS A 215 -20.97 3.98 -5.36
CA LYS A 215 -22.17 3.18 -5.59
C LYS A 215 -22.67 2.47 -4.33
N ALA A 216 -21.73 2.03 -3.48
CA ALA A 216 -22.04 1.38 -2.21
C ALA A 216 -20.99 1.72 -1.15
N GLY A 217 -21.35 1.66 0.13
CA GLY A 217 -20.40 1.94 1.20
C GLY A 217 -20.96 1.73 2.60
N TYR A 218 -20.03 1.66 3.55
CA TYR A 218 -20.31 1.54 4.97
C TYR A 218 -19.40 2.50 5.75
N LEU A 219 -19.95 3.11 6.79
CA LEU A 219 -19.18 3.80 7.81
C LEU A 219 -18.58 2.78 8.75
N ILE A 220 -17.33 3.02 9.13
CA ILE A 220 -16.61 2.26 10.13
C ILE A 220 -16.51 3.16 11.34
N GLU A 221 -17.15 2.79 12.44
CA GLU A 221 -17.09 3.51 13.69
C GLU A 221 -16.56 2.59 14.78
N GLY A 222 -15.64 3.08 15.58
CA GLY A 222 -15.09 2.26 16.63
C GLY A 222 -14.50 3.06 17.78
N GLU A 223 -14.11 2.33 18.80
CA GLU A 223 -13.47 2.90 19.97
C GLU A 223 -12.40 1.96 20.54
N VAL A 224 -11.36 2.56 21.10
CA VAL A 224 -10.36 1.89 21.91
C VAL A 224 -10.71 2.17 23.37
N LYS A 225 -10.97 1.10 24.14
CA LYS A 225 -11.30 1.21 25.57
C LYS A 225 -10.12 1.70 26.38
N PRO A 226 -10.39 2.35 27.51
CA PRO A 226 -9.35 2.75 28.46
C PRO A 226 -8.48 1.57 28.91
N ASN A 227 -7.19 1.84 29.12
CA ASN A 227 -6.24 0.86 29.63
C ASN A 227 -5.22 1.54 30.55
N ASN A 228 -4.79 0.82 31.59
CA ASN A 228 -3.79 1.30 32.54
C ASN A 228 -2.34 0.96 32.12
N GLU A 229 -2.14 0.21 31.06
CA GLU A 229 -0.80 -0.05 30.54
C GLU A 229 -0.22 1.21 29.88
N ILE A 230 1.08 1.41 30.07
CA ILE A 230 1.82 2.52 29.47
C ILE A 230 2.64 1.98 28.32
N GLY A 231 2.60 2.66 27.17
CA GLY A 231 3.35 2.28 25.99
C GLY A 231 2.51 2.26 24.71
N GLU A 232 3.07 1.68 23.68
CA GLU A 232 2.41 1.56 22.37
C GLU A 232 1.22 0.61 22.42
N PHE A 233 0.22 1.00 21.66
CA PHE A 233 -0.97 0.22 21.39
C PHE A 233 -1.06 -0.06 19.89
N GLU A 234 -1.34 -1.30 19.53
CA GLU A 234 -1.60 -1.71 18.17
C GLU A 234 -2.71 -2.75 18.12
N ALA A 235 -3.57 -2.65 17.13
CA ALA A 235 -4.61 -3.62 16.85
C ALA A 235 -4.85 -3.72 15.35
N SER A 236 -4.84 -4.93 14.82
CA SER A 236 -5.30 -5.20 13.45
C SER A 236 -6.81 -5.44 13.46
N VAL A 237 -7.50 -4.84 12.49
CA VAL A 237 -8.94 -5.01 12.29
C VAL A 237 -9.18 -5.68 10.94
N THR A 238 -9.99 -6.72 10.94
CA THR A 238 -10.48 -7.40 9.75
C THR A 238 -11.97 -7.12 9.59
N LEU A 239 -12.35 -6.51 8.47
CA LEU A 239 -13.74 -6.38 8.05
C LEU A 239 -14.09 -7.59 7.18
N LYS A 240 -15.20 -8.26 7.48
CA LYS A 240 -15.69 -9.41 6.72
C LYS A 240 -16.95 -9.04 5.96
N GLY A 241 -16.98 -9.42 4.70
CA GLY A 241 -18.10 -9.10 3.83
C GLY A 241 -18.17 -9.96 2.58
N LYS A 242 -18.98 -9.50 1.63
CA LYS A 242 -19.15 -10.14 0.32
C LYS A 242 -19.17 -9.08 -0.77
N ALA A 243 -18.57 -9.41 -1.91
CA ALA A 243 -18.66 -8.65 -3.13
C ALA A 243 -18.80 -9.62 -4.31
N LYS A 244 -19.72 -9.37 -5.23
CA LYS A 244 -20.03 -10.27 -6.37
C LYS A 244 -20.36 -11.71 -5.94
N GLY A 245 -20.96 -11.89 -4.74
CA GLY A 245 -21.29 -13.21 -4.19
C GLY A 245 -20.13 -13.98 -3.56
N GLU A 246 -18.91 -13.45 -3.60
CA GLU A 246 -17.70 -14.05 -3.01
C GLU A 246 -17.33 -13.39 -1.68
N GLU A 247 -16.74 -14.15 -0.76
CA GLU A 247 -16.24 -13.63 0.49
C GLU A 247 -15.04 -12.69 0.24
N GLN A 248 -15.08 -11.53 0.91
CA GLN A 248 -14.05 -10.50 0.84
C GLN A 248 -13.66 -10.04 2.24
N ASN A 249 -12.39 -9.69 2.41
CA ASN A 249 -11.88 -9.15 3.65
C ASN A 249 -11.19 -7.81 3.40
N GLY A 250 -11.56 -6.82 4.22
CA GLY A 250 -10.86 -5.55 4.31
C GLY A 250 -9.97 -5.50 5.55
N TYR A 251 -8.82 -4.84 5.48
CA TYR A 251 -7.86 -4.80 6.59
C TYR A 251 -7.38 -3.37 6.85
N PHE A 252 -7.29 -3.02 8.13
CA PHE A 252 -6.58 -1.83 8.57
C PHE A 252 -5.97 -2.06 9.96
N THR A 253 -4.99 -1.24 10.32
CA THR A 253 -4.33 -1.30 11.62
C THR A 253 -4.58 -0.01 12.36
N ILE A 254 -4.90 -0.10 13.64
CA ILE A 254 -5.02 1.03 14.55
C ILE A 254 -3.76 1.06 15.40
N ASN A 255 -3.12 2.22 15.52
CA ASN A 255 -2.05 2.41 16.47
C ASN A 255 -2.25 3.69 17.30
N GLY A 256 -1.60 3.70 18.43
CA GLY A 256 -1.60 4.81 19.37
C GLY A 256 -0.64 4.53 20.53
N PHE A 257 -0.68 5.34 21.54
CA PHE A 257 0.09 5.09 22.75
C PHE A 257 -0.67 5.58 23.99
N TYR A 258 -0.55 4.85 25.09
CA TYR A 258 -1.04 5.28 26.38
C TYR A 258 0.10 5.99 27.12
N SER A 259 -0.04 7.29 27.34
CA SER A 259 0.83 8.01 28.27
C SER A 259 0.32 7.88 29.70
N GLY A 260 1.24 7.83 30.64
CA GLY A 260 0.89 7.82 32.07
C GLY A 260 1.21 9.16 32.75
N PRO A 261 1.00 9.25 34.07
CA PRO A 261 1.46 10.37 34.86
C PRO A 261 2.98 10.45 34.90
N ILE A 262 3.66 9.56 34.19
CA ILE A 262 5.11 9.45 34.13
C ILE A 262 5.68 10.03 32.87
N GLN A 263 6.85 10.63 33.00
CA GLN A 263 7.71 11.02 31.89
C GLN A 263 9.03 10.26 32.00
N ILE A 264 9.40 9.47 30.99
CA ILE A 264 10.69 8.77 30.97
C ILE A 264 11.65 9.50 30.03
N VAL A 265 12.80 9.86 30.56
CA VAL A 265 13.88 10.54 29.85
C VAL A 265 15.09 9.63 29.84
N GLY A 266 15.78 9.56 28.71
CA GLY A 266 16.94 8.71 28.53
C GLY A 266 18.03 9.34 27.65
N PRO A 267 19.15 8.63 27.48
CA PRO A 267 20.24 9.04 26.59
C PRO A 267 19.84 8.94 25.12
N ALA A 268 20.78 9.28 24.23
CA ALA A 268 20.62 9.03 22.80
C ALA A 268 20.26 7.56 22.55
N GLY A 269 19.22 7.33 21.73
CA GLY A 269 18.64 6.00 21.49
C GLY A 269 17.37 5.69 22.28
N TRP A 270 17.00 6.50 23.28
CA TRP A 270 15.70 6.40 23.92
C TRP A 270 14.64 7.15 23.12
N LYS A 271 13.54 6.48 22.78
CA LYS A 271 12.37 7.04 22.13
C LYS A 271 11.15 6.90 23.03
N ALA A 272 10.82 7.99 23.72
CA ALA A 272 9.84 7.97 24.80
C ALA A 272 8.43 7.57 24.36
N THR A 273 7.96 8.06 23.21
CA THR A 273 6.62 7.76 22.68
C THR A 273 6.45 6.30 22.26
N GLU A 274 7.55 5.67 21.86
CA GLU A 274 7.58 4.26 21.44
C GLU A 274 7.94 3.32 22.61
N MET A 275 8.31 3.86 23.77
CA MET A 275 8.94 3.11 24.87
C MET A 275 10.10 2.24 24.39
N LEU A 276 10.85 2.75 23.40
CA LEU A 276 11.87 2.01 22.67
C LEU A 276 13.28 2.48 23.07
N LEU A 277 14.12 1.52 23.41
CA LEU A 277 15.54 1.71 23.66
C LEU A 277 16.37 1.09 22.54
N VAL A 278 17.03 1.93 21.75
CA VAL A 278 17.98 1.49 20.72
C VAL A 278 19.37 1.39 21.35
N MET A 279 19.80 0.19 21.71
CA MET A 279 21.09 -0.06 22.33
C MET A 279 22.26 -0.02 21.35
N GLY A 280 22.01 -0.17 20.05
CA GLY A 280 23.02 -0.16 18.99
C GLY A 280 23.87 -1.43 18.96
N ARG A 281 25.09 -1.31 18.41
CA ARG A 281 26.04 -2.44 18.24
C ARG A 281 27.10 -2.42 19.32
N PHE A 282 27.51 -3.60 19.82
CA PHE A 282 28.62 -3.75 20.76
C PHE A 282 29.10 -5.21 20.83
N GLU A 283 30.33 -5.40 21.30
CA GLU A 283 30.87 -6.72 21.63
C GLU A 283 30.20 -7.22 22.92
N LYS A 284 29.73 -8.46 22.94
CA LYS A 284 28.95 -9.01 24.06
C LYS A 284 29.71 -8.99 25.39
N GLU A 285 31.04 -9.25 25.35
CA GLU A 285 31.91 -9.27 26.52
C GLU A 285 32.04 -7.89 27.19
N ALA A 286 31.82 -6.81 26.44
CA ALA A 286 31.84 -5.46 26.98
C ALA A 286 30.61 -5.19 27.89
N GLY A 287 29.53 -5.96 27.69
CA GLY A 287 28.23 -5.70 28.30
C GLY A 287 27.65 -4.35 27.87
N LYS A 288 26.42 -4.10 28.13
CA LYS A 288 25.83 -2.77 27.92
C LYS A 288 24.69 -2.49 28.88
N SER A 289 24.68 -1.28 29.38
CA SER A 289 23.56 -0.81 30.20
C SER A 289 23.20 0.62 29.86
N PHE A 290 21.93 0.94 30.07
CA PHE A 290 21.37 2.27 29.87
C PHE A 290 20.67 2.74 31.12
N ASN A 291 20.91 3.99 31.48
CA ASN A 291 20.26 4.65 32.60
C ASN A 291 19.16 5.56 32.04
N LEU A 292 17.95 5.38 32.56
CA LEU A 292 16.80 6.20 32.27
C LEU A 292 16.35 6.92 33.55
N SER A 293 15.65 8.01 33.42
CA SER A 293 15.02 8.70 34.56
C SER A 293 13.51 8.75 34.33
N MET A 294 12.73 8.21 35.27
CA MET A 294 11.29 8.35 35.28
C MET A 294 10.93 9.48 36.24
N PHE A 295 10.13 10.41 35.77
CA PHE A 295 9.52 11.46 36.55
C PHE A 295 8.03 11.14 36.72
N LEU A 296 7.59 11.08 37.98
CA LEU A 296 6.20 10.86 38.35
C LEU A 296 5.64 12.12 38.97
N ARG A 297 4.49 12.61 38.50
CA ARG A 297 3.82 13.80 39.02
C ARG A 297 2.69 13.40 39.95
N ASP A 298 2.44 14.25 40.97
CA ASP A 298 1.27 14.21 41.85
C ASP A 298 0.98 12.80 42.38
N ASN A 299 2.05 12.11 42.86
CA ASN A 299 1.96 10.76 43.37
C ASN A 299 1.47 10.73 44.82
N GLU A 300 0.21 10.39 45.01
CA GLU A 300 -0.42 10.20 46.32
C GLU A 300 -0.39 8.73 46.79
N ASN A 301 0.13 7.81 45.98
CA ASN A 301 0.08 6.35 46.23
C ASN A 301 1.33 5.81 46.96
N GLY A 302 2.19 6.69 47.44
CA GLY A 302 3.45 6.28 48.09
C GLY A 302 4.56 5.93 47.10
N PRO A 303 5.70 5.42 47.57
CA PRO A 303 6.83 5.06 46.72
C PRO A 303 6.48 4.01 45.70
N VAL A 304 7.00 4.17 44.50
CA VAL A 304 6.85 3.15 43.43
C VAL A 304 7.85 2.04 43.65
N GLU A 305 7.34 0.81 43.70
CA GLU A 305 8.13 -0.42 43.83
C GLU A 305 7.86 -1.32 42.64
N VAL A 306 8.90 -2.00 42.17
CA VAL A 306 8.81 -3.03 41.14
C VAL A 306 8.32 -4.31 41.77
N LEU A 307 7.20 -4.86 41.31
CA LEU A 307 6.61 -6.11 41.74
C LEU A 307 7.09 -7.31 40.93
N ASP A 308 7.22 -7.13 39.62
CA ASP A 308 7.61 -8.19 38.68
C ASP A 308 8.33 -7.60 37.46
N VAL A 309 9.28 -8.37 36.90
CA VAL A 309 9.99 -8.05 35.65
C VAL A 309 10.03 -9.28 34.78
N LYS A 310 9.45 -9.18 33.60
CA LYS A 310 9.50 -10.23 32.57
C LYS A 310 10.26 -9.71 31.37
N ALA A 311 11.35 -10.38 31.02
CA ALA A 311 12.12 -10.09 29.81
C ALA A 311 11.95 -11.22 28.79
N ASP A 312 11.75 -10.86 27.53
CA ASP A 312 11.69 -11.76 26.40
C ASP A 312 12.64 -11.28 25.29
N PRO A 313 13.74 -12.03 25.06
CA PRO A 313 14.24 -13.17 25.82
C PRO A 313 14.80 -12.78 27.19
N ASP A 314 14.92 -13.72 28.12
CA ASP A 314 15.43 -13.52 29.48
C ASP A 314 16.96 -13.28 29.51
N PHE A 315 17.41 -12.26 28.76
CA PHE A 315 18.81 -11.80 28.74
C PHE A 315 18.97 -10.35 29.21
N PHE A 316 17.91 -9.79 29.75
CA PHE A 316 17.92 -8.40 30.23
C PHE A 316 17.62 -8.34 31.72
N THR A 317 18.18 -7.32 32.39
CA THR A 317 17.82 -6.91 33.74
C THR A 317 17.22 -5.53 33.75
N PHE A 318 16.33 -5.31 34.71
CA PHE A 318 15.73 -4.00 34.97
C PHE A 318 15.82 -3.71 36.47
N ASP A 319 16.37 -2.54 36.81
CA ASP A 319 16.44 -2.04 38.18
C ASP A 319 15.81 -0.64 38.24
N MET A 320 15.07 -0.35 39.30
CA MET A 320 14.50 0.97 39.55
C MET A 320 14.63 1.36 40.99
N THR A 321 15.12 2.58 41.24
CA THR A 321 15.27 3.14 42.61
C THR A 321 14.83 4.58 42.62
N LYS A 322 14.18 5.00 43.73
CA LYS A 322 13.85 6.40 43.96
C LYS A 322 15.13 7.23 44.15
N ASP A 323 15.17 8.40 43.54
CA ASP A 323 16.27 9.31 43.68
C ASP A 323 16.02 10.28 44.85
N GLU A 324 16.51 9.92 46.02
CA GLU A 324 16.34 10.70 47.28
C GLU A 324 16.97 12.10 47.22
N ASN A 325 17.90 12.33 46.27
CA ASN A 325 18.55 13.63 46.09
C ASN A 325 17.74 14.58 45.20
N PHE A 326 16.74 14.08 44.49
CA PHE A 326 15.88 14.91 43.64
C PHE A 326 14.77 15.55 44.54
N LYS A 327 14.77 16.89 44.58
CA LYS A 327 13.77 17.67 45.32
C LYS A 327 13.00 18.54 44.33
N ALA A 328 11.72 18.27 44.21
CA ALA A 328 10.78 19.07 43.45
C ALA A 328 9.40 19.01 44.12
N GLU A 329 8.59 20.04 44.02
CA GLU A 329 7.33 20.19 44.78
C GLU A 329 6.35 19.19 44.17
N ASN A 330 5.98 18.80 43.28
CA ASN A 330 4.94 17.85 42.81
C ASN A 330 5.51 16.77 41.90
N ARG A 331 6.79 16.38 42.13
CA ARG A 331 7.45 15.47 41.23
C ARG A 331 8.47 14.60 41.96
N GLU A 332 8.39 13.31 41.73
CA GLU A 332 9.38 12.33 42.12
C GLU A 332 10.23 11.91 40.91
N ARG A 333 11.50 11.58 41.19
CA ARG A 333 12.40 10.97 40.17
C ARG A 333 12.82 9.59 40.61
N TYR A 334 12.71 8.64 39.65
CA TYR A 334 13.22 7.29 39.81
C TYR A 334 14.34 7.07 38.76
N LYS A 335 15.46 6.54 39.22
CA LYS A 335 16.55 6.07 38.39
C LYS A 335 16.24 4.66 37.92
N MET A 336 16.24 4.42 36.63
CA MET A 336 16.03 3.10 36.05
C MET A 336 17.29 2.68 35.29
N LYS A 337 17.62 1.41 35.36
CA LYS A 337 18.73 0.80 34.62
C LYS A 337 18.24 -0.43 33.88
N ILE A 338 18.45 -0.45 32.56
CA ILE A 338 18.26 -1.62 31.70
C ILE A 338 19.65 -2.11 31.28
N ALA A 339 19.95 -3.39 31.51
CA ALA A 339 21.24 -3.95 31.15
C ALA A 339 21.10 -5.34 30.51
N VAL A 340 22.05 -5.68 29.65
CA VAL A 340 22.20 -7.03 29.11
C VAL A 340 22.95 -7.87 30.12
N LYS A 341 22.47 -9.10 30.40
CA LYS A 341 23.14 -10.05 31.29
C LYS A 341 24.53 -10.44 30.74
N PRO A 342 25.55 -10.60 31.57
CA PRO A 342 26.89 -10.92 31.11
C PRO A 342 27.02 -12.24 30.33
N ASP A 343 26.16 -13.19 30.62
CA ASP A 343 26.09 -14.54 30.00
C ASP A 343 25.18 -14.59 28.77
N ALA A 344 24.63 -13.46 28.31
CA ALA A 344 23.77 -13.43 27.13
C ALA A 344 24.55 -13.90 25.87
N PRO A 345 23.92 -14.71 25.01
CA PRO A 345 24.49 -15.02 23.70
C PRO A 345 24.52 -13.76 22.81
N PRO A 346 25.16 -13.81 21.64
CA PRO A 346 24.99 -12.75 20.66
C PRO A 346 23.50 -12.48 20.38
N LEU A 347 23.06 -11.23 20.46
CA LEU A 347 21.68 -10.80 20.33
C LEU A 347 21.47 -10.03 19.03
N ASN A 348 20.37 -10.29 18.35
CA ASN A 348 19.96 -9.56 17.15
C ASN A 348 18.45 -9.31 17.20
N PHE A 349 18.07 -8.13 17.69
CA PHE A 349 16.67 -7.68 17.80
C PHE A 349 16.55 -6.30 17.16
N ASP A 350 15.65 -6.18 16.20
CA ASP A 350 15.43 -4.99 15.39
C ASP A 350 13.98 -4.46 15.51
N ARG A 351 13.59 -3.63 14.58
CA ARG A 351 12.27 -3.01 14.56
C ARG A 351 11.14 -4.03 14.36
N ASP A 352 11.37 -5.04 13.53
CA ASP A 352 10.35 -6.02 13.15
C ASP A 352 10.23 -7.12 14.21
N ASN A 353 11.32 -7.35 14.95
CA ASN A 353 11.38 -8.32 16.04
C ASN A 353 12.13 -7.73 17.26
N PRO A 354 11.54 -6.80 18.02
CA PRO A 354 12.17 -6.21 19.19
C PRO A 354 12.16 -7.17 20.39
N ALA A 355 13.24 -7.16 21.19
CA ALA A 355 13.16 -7.74 22.52
C ALA A 355 12.26 -6.88 23.42
N ARG A 356 11.68 -7.48 24.47
CA ARG A 356 10.69 -6.84 25.33
C ARG A 356 11.04 -6.98 26.81
N ILE A 357 10.71 -5.96 27.60
CA ILE A 357 10.73 -6.02 29.05
C ILE A 357 9.39 -5.47 29.55
N GLU A 358 8.61 -6.31 30.23
CA GLU A 358 7.41 -5.91 30.96
C GLU A 358 7.77 -5.71 32.44
N VAL A 359 7.48 -4.54 32.98
CA VAL A 359 7.71 -4.18 34.38
C VAL A 359 6.38 -3.89 35.02
N THR A 360 6.01 -4.65 36.07
CA THR A 360 4.81 -4.42 36.87
C THR A 360 5.16 -3.68 38.14
N THR A 361 4.41 -2.65 38.52
CA THR A 361 4.62 -1.83 39.71
C THR A 361 3.43 -1.92 40.68
N ASN A 362 3.67 -1.53 41.92
CA ASN A 362 2.62 -1.39 42.96
C ASN A 362 1.75 -0.14 42.76
N ASN A 363 2.15 0.80 41.90
CA ASN A 363 1.47 2.09 41.75
C ASN A 363 0.35 1.97 40.70
N PRO A 364 -0.93 2.19 41.08
CA PRO A 364 -2.07 2.01 40.19
C PRO A 364 -2.09 3.01 39.01
N LEU A 365 -1.42 4.16 39.13
CA LEU A 365 -1.32 5.14 38.07
C LEU A 365 -0.32 4.71 36.97
N ILE A 366 0.68 3.89 37.33
CA ILE A 366 1.70 3.40 36.41
C ILE A 366 1.29 2.02 35.86
N GLY A 367 0.84 1.13 36.77
CA GLY A 367 0.46 -0.24 36.41
C GLY A 367 1.64 -1.01 35.80
N LYS A 368 1.61 -1.20 34.48
CA LYS A 368 2.66 -1.90 33.71
C LYS A 368 3.38 -0.94 32.76
N MET A 369 4.68 -1.14 32.63
CA MET A 369 5.54 -0.47 31.63
C MET A 369 6.10 -1.51 30.68
N ASN A 370 5.92 -1.31 29.37
CA ASN A 370 6.39 -2.21 28.31
C ASN A 370 7.51 -1.54 27.52
N PHE A 371 8.74 -2.00 27.72
CA PHE A 371 9.91 -1.51 26.99
C PHE A 371 10.20 -2.40 25.78
N LYS A 372 10.45 -1.78 24.65
CA LYS A 372 11.01 -2.43 23.45
C LYS A 372 12.51 -2.17 23.38
N ILE A 373 13.27 -3.14 22.91
CA ILE A 373 14.74 -3.04 22.80
C ILE A 373 15.19 -3.46 21.42
N HIS A 374 15.91 -2.57 20.74
CA HIS A 374 16.66 -2.90 19.54
C HIS A 374 18.14 -3.02 19.90
N ILE A 375 18.76 -4.13 19.54
CA ILE A 375 20.14 -4.46 19.93
C ILE A 375 20.78 -5.37 18.90
N LEU A 376 22.06 -5.16 18.64
CA LEU A 376 22.92 -6.10 17.93
C LEU A 376 24.21 -6.29 18.73
N SER A 377 24.39 -7.47 19.34
CA SER A 377 25.65 -7.85 19.96
C SER A 377 26.28 -9.04 19.23
N TYR A 378 27.62 -9.13 19.20
CA TYR A 378 28.39 -10.15 18.47
C TYR A 378 29.58 -10.65 19.29
#